data_73353bacffe34fd7c09dadbc7d3cc22c
#
_entry.id   73353bacffe34fd7c09dadbc7d3cc22c
#
_cell.length_a   1.000
_cell.length_b   1.000
_cell.length_c   1.000
_cell.angle_alpha   90.00
_cell.angle_beta   90.00
_cell.angle_gamma   90.00
#
_symmetry.space_group_name_H-M   'P 1'
#
loop_
_entity.id
_entity.type
_entity.pdbx_description
1 polymer ?
#
loop_
_entity_poly.entity_id
_entity_poly.type
_entity_poly.pdbx_seq_one_letter_code
_entity_poly.pdbx_strand_id
1 'polypeptide(L)'
;RLLRTEPGPSALCRVSDILALSVISLAHDMGLRVPEDLSVTGFDDVDYTTMFHPHLTTVAQPCYEMGQVSLKILLRMLGGEQVSRTHTFLPHKLVVRESVAARNEL
;
A
#
# COMPACT_ATOMS: atom_id res chain seq x y z
N ARG A 1 -12.57 -15.51 5.12
CA ARG A 1 -12.29 -16.58 6.12
C ARG A 1 -11.44 -16.06 7.27
N LEU A 2 -10.32 -15.36 6.98
CA LEU A 2 -9.39 -14.85 8.01
C LEU A 2 -10.07 -13.92 9.02
N LEU A 3 -10.94 -13.01 8.58
CA LEU A 3 -11.66 -12.06 9.46
C LEU A 3 -12.71 -12.73 10.36
N ARG A 4 -12.98 -14.03 10.18
CA ARG A 4 -13.96 -14.80 10.99
C ARG A 4 -13.29 -15.74 12.00
N THR A 5 -11.98 -15.64 12.16
CA THR A 5 -11.26 -16.45 13.18
C THR A 5 -11.38 -15.78 14.55
N GLU A 6 -11.34 -16.59 15.61
CA GLU A 6 -11.32 -16.12 16.98
C GLU A 6 -10.03 -16.59 17.69
N PRO A 7 -9.15 -15.69 18.14
CA PRO A 7 -9.19 -14.25 17.90
C PRO A 7 -8.86 -13.92 16.44
N GLY A 8 -9.54 -12.87 15.90
CA GLY A 8 -9.26 -12.36 14.57
C GLY A 8 -8.00 -11.50 14.51
N PRO A 9 -7.51 -11.19 13.29
CA PRO A 9 -6.41 -10.26 13.13
C PRO A 9 -6.82 -8.84 13.55
N SER A 10 -5.93 -8.12 14.20
CA SER A 10 -6.12 -6.69 14.54
C SER A 10 -5.59 -5.74 13.46
N ALA A 11 -4.79 -6.25 12.53
CA ALA A 11 -4.26 -5.47 11.40
C ALA A 11 -4.03 -6.36 10.18
N LEU A 12 -4.20 -5.77 9.00
CA LEU A 12 -3.91 -6.39 7.70
C LEU A 12 -3.10 -5.45 6.83
N CYS A 13 -1.92 -5.90 6.41
CA CYS A 13 -1.10 -5.22 5.40
C CYS A 13 -1.35 -5.87 4.04
N ARG A 14 -1.75 -5.06 3.06
CA ARG A 14 -2.05 -5.54 1.71
C ARG A 14 -0.99 -5.08 0.71
N VAL A 15 -0.77 -5.90 -0.30
CA VAL A 15 0.26 -5.64 -1.34
C VAL A 15 -0.15 -4.56 -2.35
N SER A 16 -1.40 -4.12 -2.33
CA SER A 16 -1.88 -3.00 -3.14
C SER A 16 -3.05 -2.28 -2.46
N ASP A 17 -3.28 -1.03 -2.83
CA ASP A 17 -4.38 -0.21 -2.32
C ASP A 17 -5.75 -0.78 -2.71
N ILE A 18 -5.90 -1.29 -3.91
CA ILE A 18 -7.17 -1.88 -4.39
C ILE A 18 -7.57 -3.07 -3.50
N LEU A 19 -6.63 -3.93 -3.15
CA LEU A 19 -6.88 -5.04 -2.23
C LEU A 19 -7.17 -4.56 -0.81
N ALA A 20 -6.50 -3.49 -0.36
CA ALA A 20 -6.76 -2.88 0.95
C ALA A 20 -8.18 -2.29 1.01
N LEU A 21 -8.60 -1.53 0.00
CA LEU A 21 -9.95 -0.97 -0.09
C LEU A 21 -11.03 -2.06 -0.12
N SER A 22 -10.76 -3.18 -0.81
CA SER A 22 -11.66 -4.35 -0.83
C SER A 22 -11.79 -4.98 0.57
N VAL A 23 -10.70 -5.02 1.36
CA VAL A 23 -10.74 -5.48 2.76
C VAL A 23 -11.55 -4.53 3.63
N ILE A 24 -11.39 -3.22 3.48
CA ILE A 24 -12.17 -2.22 4.22
C ILE A 24 -13.66 -2.37 3.94
N SER A 25 -14.04 -2.53 2.67
CA SER A 25 -15.42 -2.77 2.29
C SER A 25 -15.98 -4.04 2.91
N LEU A 26 -15.24 -5.14 2.83
CA LEU A 26 -15.65 -6.41 3.44
C LEU A 26 -15.75 -6.32 4.96
N ALA A 27 -14.82 -5.63 5.63
CA ALA A 27 -14.85 -5.41 7.07
C ALA A 27 -16.13 -4.67 7.48
N HIS A 28 -16.48 -3.61 6.75
CA HIS A 28 -17.71 -2.85 6.95
C HIS A 28 -18.95 -3.75 6.79
N ASP A 29 -19.02 -4.59 5.75
CA ASP A 29 -20.14 -5.53 5.54
C ASP A 29 -20.25 -6.57 6.66
N MET A 30 -19.16 -6.85 7.36
CA MET A 30 -19.10 -7.74 8.52
C MET A 30 -19.37 -7.01 9.85
N GLY A 31 -19.63 -5.71 9.85
CA GLY A 31 -19.84 -4.89 11.03
C GLY A 31 -18.55 -4.53 11.79
N LEU A 32 -17.38 -4.72 11.18
CA LEU A 32 -16.09 -4.32 11.75
C LEU A 32 -15.78 -2.87 11.38
N ARG A 33 -15.29 -2.11 12.33
CA ARG A 33 -14.86 -0.72 12.12
C ARG A 33 -13.38 -0.66 11.78
N VAL A 34 -13.06 0.16 10.79
CA VAL A 34 -11.67 0.48 10.43
C VAL A 34 -11.45 1.96 10.76
N PRO A 35 -10.49 2.31 11.62
CA PRO A 35 -9.40 1.46 12.15
C PRO A 35 -9.66 0.80 13.51
N GLU A 36 -10.80 1.02 14.18
CA GLU A 36 -11.01 0.69 15.61
C GLU A 36 -10.92 -0.81 15.89
N ASP A 37 -11.53 -1.63 15.03
CA ASP A 37 -11.55 -3.10 15.19
C ASP A 37 -10.49 -3.78 14.32
N LEU A 38 -10.09 -3.12 13.20
CA LEU A 38 -9.13 -3.64 12.23
C LEU A 38 -8.35 -2.51 11.58
N SER A 39 -7.05 -2.46 11.76
CA SER A 39 -6.17 -1.58 10.99
C SER A 39 -5.87 -2.18 9.61
N VAL A 40 -5.86 -1.34 8.57
CA VAL A 40 -5.60 -1.79 7.19
C VAL A 40 -4.59 -0.86 6.53
N THR A 41 -3.57 -1.43 5.89
CA THR A 41 -2.62 -0.69 5.05
C THR A 41 -2.60 -1.22 3.63
N GLY A 42 -2.29 -0.34 2.69
CA GLY A 42 -2.10 -0.65 1.28
C GLY A 42 -0.69 -0.37 0.79
N PHE A 43 -0.54 -0.33 -0.52
CA PHE A 43 0.69 -0.03 -1.24
C PHE A 43 0.33 0.54 -2.62
N ASP A 44 0.99 1.57 -3.07
CA ASP A 44 0.97 2.29 -4.36
C ASP A 44 0.60 3.76 -4.24
N ASP A 45 -0.28 4.15 -3.31
CA ASP A 45 -0.86 5.50 -3.15
C ASP A 45 -1.65 5.96 -4.38
N VAL A 46 -2.59 5.11 -4.82
CA VAL A 46 -3.51 5.45 -5.91
C VAL A 46 -4.56 6.49 -5.46
N ASP A 47 -5.14 7.22 -6.40
CA ASP A 47 -6.09 8.31 -6.13
C ASP A 47 -7.31 7.88 -5.28
N TYR A 48 -7.73 6.62 -5.40
CA TYR A 48 -8.86 6.07 -4.63
C TYR A 48 -8.63 6.02 -3.12
N THR A 49 -7.38 6.11 -2.65
CA THR A 49 -7.03 6.03 -1.22
C THR A 49 -7.63 7.16 -0.38
N THR A 50 -8.01 8.27 -1.00
CA THR A 50 -8.60 9.45 -0.35
C THR A 50 -10.03 9.76 -0.81
N MET A 51 -10.63 8.91 -1.66
CA MET A 51 -11.99 9.14 -2.15
C MET A 51 -13.07 8.71 -1.16
N PHE A 52 -12.76 7.77 -0.27
CA PHE A 52 -13.70 7.23 0.71
C PHE A 52 -13.07 7.18 2.08
N HIS A 53 -13.90 7.28 3.13
CA HIS A 53 -13.45 7.10 4.51
C HIS A 53 -13.55 5.65 4.98
N PRO A 54 -12.59 5.19 5.78
CA PRO A 54 -11.39 5.90 6.20
C PRO A 54 -10.38 6.04 5.06
N HIS A 55 -9.70 7.18 4.99
CA HIS A 55 -8.59 7.36 4.04
C HIS A 55 -7.48 6.36 4.33
N LEU A 56 -6.96 5.71 3.28
CA LEU A 56 -6.06 4.57 3.41
C LEU A 56 -4.61 5.00 3.68
N THR A 57 -4.03 4.48 4.75
CA THR A 57 -2.59 4.49 5.01
C THR A 57 -1.90 3.56 4.01
N THR A 58 -0.89 4.07 3.31
CA THR A 58 -0.25 3.36 2.20
C THR A 58 1.21 3.78 2.03
N VAL A 59 1.91 3.13 1.11
CA VAL A 59 3.26 3.51 0.68
C VAL A 59 3.16 4.15 -0.71
N ALA A 60 3.55 5.42 -0.81
CA ALA A 60 3.65 6.11 -2.09
C ALA A 60 4.94 5.71 -2.81
N GLN A 61 4.79 5.13 -4.00
CA GLN A 61 5.90 4.83 -4.89
C GLN A 61 6.21 6.02 -5.79
N PRO A 62 7.49 6.31 -6.11
CA PRO A 62 7.87 7.35 -7.06
C PRO A 62 7.69 6.83 -8.50
N CYS A 63 6.47 6.51 -8.91
CA CYS A 63 6.17 5.83 -10.18
C CYS A 63 6.67 6.59 -11.41
N TYR A 64 6.56 7.93 -11.40
CA TYR A 64 7.04 8.76 -12.50
C TYR A 64 8.56 8.69 -12.64
N GLU A 65 9.28 8.86 -11.53
CA GLU A 65 10.74 8.76 -11.49
C GLU A 65 11.22 7.34 -11.83
N MET A 66 10.49 6.32 -11.40
CA MET A 66 10.76 4.92 -11.77
C MET A 66 10.69 4.75 -13.29
N GLY A 67 9.66 5.28 -13.93
CA GLY A 67 9.51 5.26 -15.39
C GLY A 67 10.65 5.99 -16.10
N GLN A 68 11.01 7.20 -15.64
CA GLN A 68 12.11 7.98 -16.22
C GLN A 68 13.47 7.27 -16.10
N VAL A 69 13.78 6.76 -14.90
CA VAL A 69 15.05 6.08 -14.64
C VAL A 69 15.13 4.78 -15.45
N SER A 70 14.05 4.01 -15.49
CA SER A 70 13.97 2.77 -16.27
C SER A 70 14.21 3.02 -17.76
N LEU A 71 13.57 4.05 -18.33
CA LEU A 71 13.77 4.40 -19.74
C LEU A 71 15.20 4.86 -20.01
N LYS A 72 15.78 5.70 -19.14
CA LYS A 72 17.18 6.14 -19.30
C LYS A 72 18.16 4.96 -19.30
N ILE A 73 17.96 4.01 -18.37
CA ILE A 73 18.80 2.79 -18.31
C ILE A 73 18.64 1.98 -19.60
N LEU A 74 17.41 1.76 -20.05
CA LEU A 74 17.12 1.01 -21.27
C LEU A 74 17.78 1.65 -22.51
N LEU A 75 17.67 2.96 -22.69
CA LEU A 75 18.28 3.68 -23.80
C LEU A 75 19.81 3.56 -23.79
N ARG A 76 20.44 3.61 -22.62
CA ARG A 76 21.89 3.39 -22.48
C ARG A 76 22.29 1.96 -22.89
N MET A 77 21.53 0.97 -22.46
CA MET A 77 21.76 -0.43 -22.83
C MET A 77 21.60 -0.64 -24.34
N LEU A 78 20.58 -0.05 -24.97
CA LEU A 78 20.38 -0.10 -26.40
C LEU A 78 21.50 0.61 -27.19
N GLY A 79 22.12 1.63 -26.59
CA GLY A 79 23.31 2.32 -27.15
C GLY A 79 24.61 1.56 -26.96
N GLY A 80 24.59 0.35 -26.40
CA GLY A 80 25.78 -0.50 -26.22
C GLY A 80 26.56 -0.25 -24.93
N GLU A 81 26.05 0.59 -24.01
CA GLU A 81 26.66 0.75 -22.69
C GLU A 81 26.44 -0.47 -21.80
N GLN A 82 27.48 -0.89 -21.10
CA GLN A 82 27.35 -1.88 -20.04
C GLN A 82 26.85 -1.19 -18.76
N VAL A 83 25.65 -1.55 -18.30
CA VAL A 83 25.11 -1.07 -17.05
C VAL A 83 25.64 -1.94 -15.91
N SER A 84 26.52 -1.36 -15.08
CA SER A 84 27.21 -2.07 -14.00
C SER A 84 26.31 -2.40 -12.79
N ARG A 85 25.13 -1.77 -12.68
CA ARG A 85 24.18 -2.00 -11.59
C ARG A 85 22.95 -2.73 -12.08
N THR A 86 22.68 -3.89 -11.50
CA THR A 86 21.50 -4.71 -11.78
C THR A 86 20.24 -4.23 -11.02
N HIS A 87 20.41 -3.40 -9.98
CA HIS A 87 19.33 -2.88 -9.15
C HIS A 87 19.52 -1.39 -8.91
N THR A 88 18.45 -0.64 -9.08
CA THR A 88 18.38 0.79 -8.77
C THR A 88 17.21 1.01 -7.81
N PHE A 89 17.47 1.52 -6.61
CA PHE A 89 16.47 1.83 -5.60
C PHE A 89 16.13 3.33 -5.66
N LEU A 90 14.83 3.62 -5.66
CA LEU A 90 14.31 4.98 -5.56
C LEU A 90 13.62 5.17 -4.21
N PRO A 91 13.64 6.40 -3.63
CA PRO A 91 12.99 6.65 -2.36
C PRO A 91 11.48 6.49 -2.47
N HIS A 92 10.89 5.86 -1.46
CA HIS A 92 9.45 5.74 -1.26
C HIS A 92 9.03 6.52 -0.02
N LYS A 93 7.73 6.68 0.20
CA LYS A 93 7.19 7.42 1.35
C LYS A 93 6.03 6.67 1.97
N LEU A 94 6.09 6.47 3.29
CA LEU A 94 4.91 6.02 4.05
C LEU A 94 3.96 7.21 4.22
N VAL A 95 2.73 7.05 3.80
CA VAL A 95 1.65 8.05 3.91
C VAL A 95 0.65 7.56 4.95
N VAL A 96 0.73 8.12 6.15
CA VAL A 96 -0.16 7.77 7.27
C VAL A 96 -1.45 8.57 7.14
N ARG A 97 -2.59 7.85 7.13
CA ARG A 97 -3.94 8.43 7.05
C ARG A 97 -4.82 7.88 8.17
N GLU A 98 -6.08 7.54 7.88
CA GLU A 98 -7.10 7.23 8.88
C GLU A 98 -7.25 5.73 9.17
N SER A 99 -6.77 4.85 8.28
CA SER A 99 -7.07 3.41 8.30
C SER A 99 -6.26 2.59 9.31
N VAL A 100 -5.43 3.24 10.12
CA VAL A 100 -4.59 2.60 11.13
C VAL A 100 -4.76 3.30 12.48
N ALA A 101 -4.89 2.53 13.55
CA ALA A 101 -4.90 3.00 14.92
C ALA A 101 -4.04 2.13 15.83
N ALA A 102 -3.65 2.69 16.96
CA ALA A 102 -3.02 1.91 18.02
C ALA A 102 -4.00 0.83 18.53
N ARG A 103 -3.48 -0.37 18.76
CA ARG A 103 -4.28 -1.43 19.38
C ARG A 103 -4.57 -1.04 20.82
N ASN A 104 -5.85 -1.01 21.20
CA ASN A 104 -6.22 -0.93 22.59
C ASN A 104 -5.83 -2.27 23.26
N GLU A 105 -4.84 -2.23 24.15
CA GLU A 105 -4.58 -3.35 25.03
C GLU A 105 -5.78 -3.55 25.94
N LEU A 106 -6.32 -4.74 25.91
CA LEU A 106 -7.38 -5.16 26.82
C LEU A 106 -6.79 -5.41 28.22
#